data_57d64c1f1ceef0d51f369d74f5ee73d0
#
_entry.id   57d64c1f1ceef0d51f369d74f5ee73d0
#
_cell.length_a   1.000
_cell.length_b   1.000
_cell.length_c   1.000
_cell.angle_alpha   90.00
_cell.angle_beta   90.00
_cell.angle_gamma   90.00
#
_symmetry.space_group_name_H-M   'P 1'
#
loop_
_entity.id
_entity.type
_entity.pdbx_description
1 polymer ?
#
loop_
_entity_poly.entity_id
_entity_poly.type
_entity_poly.pdbx_seq_one_letter_code
_entity_poly.pdbx_strand_id
1 'polypeptide(L)'
;MPIRFGGPFIYSMTITDQMTSKKPDSSLRLKVFGKVGEHKPYNCYQCIKCTSGCPSMKMLELKPHEIVALAKAGFIDELVNSGIIWTCATCLKCKERCPQAVAPVDLILALRNLAVEKEAKVPESFLQSLSMILECGHISRPQATITRKLEKIDREKLGLPKFHEPDERFKATFMKALEKTSAESTQ
;
A
#
# COMPACT_ATOMS: atom_id res chain seq x y z
N MET A 1 31.44 -15.15 -5.56
CA MET A 1 31.77 -14.68 -4.20
C MET A 1 30.47 -14.44 -3.47
N PRO A 2 30.15 -15.18 -2.41
CA PRO A 2 28.93 -14.95 -1.62
C PRO A 2 29.18 -13.80 -0.64
N ILE A 3 28.31 -12.80 -0.66
CA ILE A 3 28.32 -11.70 0.29
C ILE A 3 27.82 -12.27 1.65
N ARG A 4 28.72 -12.36 2.63
CA ARG A 4 28.39 -12.69 4.02
C ARG A 4 27.78 -11.45 4.68
N PHE A 5 26.48 -11.47 4.96
CA PHE A 5 25.87 -10.59 5.94
C PHE A 5 26.02 -11.22 7.33
N GLY A 6 27.06 -10.80 8.05
CA GLY A 6 27.29 -11.16 9.44
C GLY A 6 26.56 -10.19 10.37
N GLY A 7 25.36 -10.56 10.82
CA GLY A 7 24.66 -9.97 11.96
C GLY A 7 23.91 -11.08 12.70
N PRO A 8 23.60 -10.95 14.01
CA PRO A 8 22.84 -11.97 14.70
C PRO A 8 21.51 -12.15 13.98
N PHE A 9 21.21 -13.38 13.61
CA PHE A 9 19.93 -13.80 13.02
C PHE A 9 18.87 -13.59 14.11
N ILE A 10 18.33 -12.38 14.16
CA ILE A 10 17.09 -12.14 14.91
C ILE A 10 16.03 -12.90 14.11
N TYR A 11 15.58 -14.01 14.64
CA TYR A 11 14.45 -14.78 14.12
C TYR A 11 13.26 -13.81 14.15
N SER A 12 13.07 -13.09 13.04
CA SER A 12 11.88 -12.28 12.84
C SER A 12 10.74 -13.28 12.75
N MET A 13 9.90 -13.34 13.79
CA MET A 13 8.69 -14.18 13.76
C MET A 13 7.94 -13.88 12.46
N THR A 14 7.72 -14.91 11.65
CA THR A 14 6.94 -14.77 10.44
C THR A 14 5.52 -14.34 10.82
N ILE A 15 4.80 -13.73 9.89
CA ILE A 15 3.39 -13.37 10.12
C ILE A 15 2.56 -14.59 10.51
N THR A 16 2.90 -15.76 9.98
CA THR A 16 2.28 -17.04 10.29
C THR A 16 2.48 -17.46 11.74
N ASP A 17 3.68 -17.22 12.29
CA ASP A 17 3.99 -17.52 13.69
C ASP A 17 3.23 -16.59 14.65
N GLN A 18 3.03 -15.33 14.27
CA GLN A 18 2.25 -14.38 15.05
C GLN A 18 0.76 -14.76 15.12
N MET A 19 0.23 -15.40 14.07
CA MET A 19 -1.17 -15.78 13.99
C MET A 19 -1.53 -16.98 14.87
N THR A 20 -0.58 -17.85 15.21
CA THR A 20 -0.83 -19.01 16.07
C THR A 20 -1.13 -18.63 17.53
N SER A 21 -0.76 -17.41 17.95
CA SER A 21 -0.91 -16.94 19.34
C SER A 21 -2.06 -15.96 19.57
N LYS A 22 -2.70 -15.44 18.50
CA LYS A 22 -3.71 -14.37 18.61
C LYS A 22 -5.11 -14.83 18.19
N LYS A 23 -6.12 -14.21 18.82
CA LYS A 23 -7.53 -14.49 18.49
C LYS A 23 -8.00 -13.59 17.35
N PRO A 24 -8.75 -14.14 16.37
CA PRO A 24 -9.37 -13.34 15.30
C PRO A 24 -10.35 -12.29 15.86
N ASP A 25 -10.30 -11.07 15.32
CA ASP A 25 -11.25 -10.01 15.64
C ASP A 25 -12.30 -9.85 14.53
N SER A 26 -13.53 -10.25 14.85
CA SER A 26 -14.65 -10.13 13.92
C SER A 26 -15.20 -8.71 13.81
N SER A 27 -15.08 -7.88 14.85
CA SER A 27 -15.58 -6.49 14.85
C SER A 27 -14.71 -5.63 13.94
N LEU A 28 -13.40 -5.75 14.08
CA LEU A 28 -12.42 -5.04 13.24
C LEU A 28 -12.51 -5.49 11.77
N ARG A 29 -12.73 -6.78 11.52
CA ARG A 29 -13.02 -7.30 10.17
C ARG A 29 -14.22 -6.62 9.55
N LEU A 30 -15.33 -6.52 10.26
CA LEU A 30 -16.55 -5.85 9.76
C LEU A 30 -16.29 -4.37 9.46
N LYS A 31 -15.56 -3.66 10.33
CA LYS A 31 -15.16 -2.26 10.11
C LYS A 31 -14.37 -2.10 8.81
N VAL A 32 -13.37 -2.95 8.58
CA VAL A 32 -12.53 -2.89 7.37
C VAL A 32 -13.34 -3.24 6.12
N PHE A 33 -14.15 -4.30 6.17
CA PHE A 33 -14.92 -4.74 5.02
C PHE A 33 -16.01 -3.73 4.63
N GLY A 34 -16.56 -2.99 5.59
CA GLY A 34 -17.47 -1.87 5.33
C GLY A 34 -16.81 -0.71 4.56
N LYS A 35 -15.49 -0.54 4.69
CA LYS A 35 -14.71 0.48 3.97
C LYS A 35 -14.32 0.09 2.54
N VAL A 36 -14.51 -1.17 2.13
CA VAL A 36 -14.11 -1.67 0.80
C VAL A 36 -15.14 -1.34 -0.30
N GLY A 37 -16.24 -0.68 0.06
CA GLY A 37 -17.28 -0.25 -0.88
C GLY A 37 -18.11 -1.42 -1.42
N GLU A 38 -18.33 -1.43 -2.75
CA GLU A 38 -19.15 -2.47 -3.42
C GLU A 38 -18.49 -3.84 -3.47
N HIS A 39 -17.18 -3.91 -3.24
CA HIS A 39 -16.42 -5.15 -3.30
C HIS A 39 -16.69 -6.02 -2.06
N LYS A 40 -16.80 -7.32 -2.28
CA LYS A 40 -17.17 -8.28 -1.23
C LYS A 40 -16.02 -9.25 -0.96
N PRO A 41 -15.10 -8.93 -0.04
CA PRO A 41 -13.97 -9.80 0.29
C PRO A 41 -14.40 -11.23 0.67
N TYR A 42 -15.61 -11.40 1.24
CA TYR A 42 -16.18 -12.72 1.55
C TYR A 42 -16.34 -13.64 0.35
N ASN A 43 -16.54 -13.10 -0.86
CA ASN A 43 -16.74 -13.88 -2.07
C ASN A 43 -15.42 -14.51 -2.60
N CYS A 44 -14.30 -14.28 -1.94
CA CYS A 44 -13.04 -14.88 -2.35
C CYS A 44 -13.04 -16.39 -2.16
N TYR A 45 -12.89 -17.14 -3.26
CA TYR A 45 -12.75 -18.60 -3.26
C TYR A 45 -11.31 -19.07 -3.53
N GLN A 46 -10.32 -18.20 -3.33
CA GLN A 46 -8.89 -18.55 -3.35
C GLN A 46 -8.37 -19.10 -4.69
N CYS A 47 -8.85 -18.58 -5.83
CA CYS A 47 -8.46 -19.03 -7.17
C CYS A 47 -7.06 -18.61 -7.64
N ILE A 48 -6.35 -17.82 -6.84
CA ILE A 48 -4.96 -17.39 -7.05
C ILE A 48 -4.74 -16.45 -8.26
N LYS A 49 -5.74 -16.14 -9.09
CA LYS A 49 -5.62 -15.28 -10.28
C LYS A 49 -5.04 -13.88 -9.96
N CYS A 50 -5.37 -13.32 -8.79
CA CYS A 50 -4.81 -12.03 -8.34
C CYS A 50 -3.30 -12.12 -8.07
N THR A 51 -2.82 -13.25 -7.56
CA THR A 51 -1.42 -13.49 -7.23
C THR A 51 -0.57 -13.76 -8.47
N SER A 52 -1.05 -14.58 -9.40
CA SER A 52 -0.29 -14.94 -10.61
C SER A 52 0.07 -13.73 -11.49
N GLY A 53 -0.65 -12.61 -11.36
CA GLY A 53 -0.38 -11.38 -12.09
C GLY A 53 0.22 -10.26 -11.25
N CYS A 54 0.52 -10.49 -9.98
CA CYS A 54 1.01 -9.47 -9.08
C CYS A 54 2.50 -9.15 -9.36
N PRO A 55 2.86 -7.90 -9.70
CA PRO A 55 4.27 -7.53 -9.94
C PRO A 55 5.12 -7.63 -8.66
N SER A 56 4.50 -7.42 -7.50
CA SER A 56 5.19 -7.50 -6.20
C SER A 56 5.24 -8.93 -5.63
N MET A 57 4.72 -9.95 -6.34
CA MET A 57 4.58 -11.31 -5.82
C MET A 57 5.89 -11.91 -5.26
N LYS A 58 7.04 -11.59 -5.88
CA LYS A 58 8.35 -12.08 -5.44
C LYS A 58 8.88 -11.38 -4.19
N MET A 59 8.33 -10.20 -3.87
CA MET A 59 8.76 -9.36 -2.75
C MET A 59 7.81 -9.46 -1.56
N LEU A 60 6.61 -10.02 -1.77
CA LEU A 60 5.59 -10.18 -0.75
C LEU A 60 5.80 -11.48 0.01
N GLU A 61 5.92 -11.39 1.32
CA GLU A 61 5.82 -12.54 2.23
C GLU A 61 4.42 -13.17 2.13
N LEU A 62 3.36 -12.35 2.15
CA LEU A 62 1.99 -12.77 1.88
C LEU A 62 1.51 -12.28 0.52
N LYS A 63 0.92 -13.16 -0.27
CA LYS A 63 0.37 -12.83 -1.60
C LYS A 63 -1.04 -12.23 -1.46
N PRO A 64 -1.54 -11.52 -2.50
CA PRO A 64 -2.85 -10.87 -2.44
C PRO A 64 -4.01 -11.78 -2.02
N HIS A 65 -4.05 -13.05 -2.45
CA HIS A 65 -5.09 -13.99 -2.04
C HIS A 65 -4.97 -14.40 -0.58
N GLU A 66 -3.74 -14.51 -0.05
CA GLU A 66 -3.46 -14.83 1.35
C GLU A 66 -3.86 -13.68 2.26
N ILE A 67 -3.56 -12.42 1.87
CA ILE A 67 -4.01 -11.22 2.59
C ILE A 67 -5.54 -11.23 2.71
N VAL A 68 -6.26 -11.56 1.63
CA VAL A 68 -7.73 -11.67 1.68
C VAL A 68 -8.17 -12.81 2.60
N ALA A 69 -7.50 -13.97 2.57
CA ALA A 69 -7.82 -15.10 3.44
C ALA A 69 -7.69 -14.73 4.91
N LEU A 70 -6.58 -14.09 5.28
CA LEU A 70 -6.31 -13.65 6.64
C LEU A 70 -7.28 -12.60 7.12
N ALA A 71 -7.59 -11.61 6.27
CA ALA A 71 -8.60 -10.61 6.58
C ALA A 71 -9.99 -11.23 6.78
N LYS A 72 -10.38 -12.23 5.96
CA LYS A 72 -11.62 -12.99 6.16
C LYS A 72 -11.64 -13.76 7.48
N ALA A 73 -10.50 -14.30 7.87
CA ALA A 73 -10.36 -15.00 9.15
C ALA A 73 -10.36 -14.05 10.36
N GLY A 74 -10.18 -12.72 10.16
CA GLY A 74 -10.21 -11.71 11.23
C GLY A 74 -8.84 -11.29 11.76
N PHE A 75 -7.73 -11.68 11.11
CA PHE A 75 -6.37 -11.30 11.48
C PHE A 75 -5.99 -9.92 10.92
N ILE A 76 -6.79 -8.91 11.24
CA ILE A 76 -6.64 -7.55 10.71
C ILE A 76 -5.46 -6.84 11.35
N ASP A 77 -5.30 -6.94 12.67
CA ASP A 77 -4.21 -6.29 13.40
C ASP A 77 -2.84 -6.81 12.98
N GLU A 78 -2.74 -8.12 12.75
CA GLU A 78 -1.52 -8.74 12.26
C GLU A 78 -1.13 -8.21 10.88
N LEU A 79 -2.10 -8.10 9.98
CA LEU A 79 -1.89 -7.53 8.64
C LEU A 79 -1.44 -6.07 8.70
N VAL A 80 -2.06 -5.26 9.57
CA VAL A 80 -1.74 -3.84 9.75
C VAL A 80 -0.33 -3.66 10.31
N ASN A 81 0.03 -4.44 11.34
CA ASN A 81 1.32 -4.30 12.04
C ASN A 81 2.49 -4.95 11.31
N SER A 82 2.25 -5.90 10.41
CA SER A 82 3.31 -6.60 9.67
C SER A 82 4.05 -5.73 8.65
N GLY A 83 3.47 -4.61 8.24
CA GLY A 83 4.02 -3.78 7.18
C GLY A 83 3.84 -4.34 5.76
N ILE A 84 3.35 -5.59 5.60
CA ILE A 84 3.21 -6.24 4.29
C ILE A 84 2.27 -5.50 3.34
N ILE A 85 1.26 -4.83 3.89
CA ILE A 85 0.31 -4.04 3.13
C ILE A 85 0.97 -2.90 2.33
N TRP A 86 2.13 -2.42 2.78
CA TRP A 86 2.87 -1.32 2.15
C TRP A 86 3.69 -1.75 0.94
N THR A 87 3.97 -3.03 0.77
CA THR A 87 4.71 -3.55 -0.40
C THR A 87 3.85 -3.64 -1.66
N CYS A 88 2.52 -3.45 -1.55
CA CYS A 88 1.63 -3.42 -2.70
C CYS A 88 1.87 -2.18 -3.58
N ALA A 89 2.17 -2.39 -4.87
CA ALA A 89 2.40 -1.33 -5.85
C ALA A 89 1.11 -0.65 -6.36
N THR A 90 -0.07 -0.98 -5.82
CA THR A 90 -1.37 -0.41 -6.23
C THR A 90 -1.63 -0.41 -7.75
N CYS A 91 -1.13 -1.42 -8.45
CA CYS A 91 -1.22 -1.52 -9.91
C CYS A 91 -2.58 -1.98 -10.46
N LEU A 92 -3.57 -2.23 -9.59
CA LEU A 92 -4.95 -2.63 -9.86
C LEU A 92 -5.15 -3.99 -10.57
N LYS A 93 -4.11 -4.68 -11.00
CA LYS A 93 -4.22 -5.97 -11.72
C LYS A 93 -5.02 -7.04 -10.97
N CYS A 94 -4.92 -7.06 -9.65
CA CYS A 94 -5.69 -8.01 -8.83
C CYS A 94 -7.18 -7.69 -8.80
N LYS A 95 -7.58 -6.43 -9.00
CA LYS A 95 -8.97 -6.00 -9.16
C LYS A 95 -9.52 -6.47 -10.50
N GLU A 96 -8.82 -6.14 -11.59
CA GLU A 96 -9.22 -6.48 -12.96
C GLU A 96 -9.32 -7.98 -13.22
N ARG A 97 -8.44 -8.78 -12.60
CA ARG A 97 -8.40 -10.23 -12.79
C ARG A 97 -9.33 -11.02 -11.89
N CYS A 98 -9.98 -10.38 -10.93
CA CYS A 98 -10.80 -11.08 -9.95
C CYS A 98 -12.17 -11.49 -10.51
N PRO A 99 -12.47 -12.79 -10.69
CA PRO A 99 -13.76 -13.21 -11.25
C PRO A 99 -14.93 -13.00 -10.28
N GLN A 100 -14.63 -12.75 -8.98
CA GLN A 100 -15.62 -12.54 -7.92
C GLN A 100 -15.68 -11.07 -7.47
N ALA A 101 -15.06 -10.16 -8.21
CA ALA A 101 -15.01 -8.72 -7.88
C ALA A 101 -14.59 -8.42 -6.42
N VAL A 102 -13.69 -9.25 -5.85
CA VAL A 102 -13.18 -9.11 -4.47
C VAL A 102 -12.27 -7.89 -4.33
N ALA A 103 -11.56 -7.52 -5.42
CA ALA A 103 -10.62 -6.41 -5.46
C ALA A 103 -9.62 -6.39 -4.28
N PRO A 104 -8.65 -7.32 -4.21
CA PRO A 104 -7.69 -7.37 -3.10
C PRO A 104 -6.95 -6.07 -2.84
N VAL A 105 -6.73 -5.25 -3.88
CA VAL A 105 -6.09 -3.93 -3.75
C VAL A 105 -6.94 -2.97 -2.91
N ASP A 106 -8.26 -2.98 -3.05
CA ASP A 106 -9.16 -2.09 -2.31
C ASP A 106 -9.17 -2.48 -0.82
N LEU A 107 -9.12 -3.78 -0.52
CA LEU A 107 -8.90 -4.27 0.84
C LEU A 107 -7.56 -3.82 1.41
N ILE A 108 -6.47 -3.91 0.63
CA ILE A 108 -5.15 -3.45 1.06
C ILE A 108 -5.15 -1.94 1.34
N LEU A 109 -5.84 -1.13 0.52
CA LEU A 109 -5.98 0.30 0.77
C LEU A 109 -6.78 0.59 2.05
N ALA A 110 -7.87 -0.15 2.30
CA ALA A 110 -8.62 -0.04 3.55
C ALA A 110 -7.77 -0.42 4.78
N LEU A 111 -6.91 -1.44 4.66
CA LEU A 111 -5.95 -1.81 5.72
C LEU A 111 -4.88 -0.73 5.94
N ARG A 112 -4.37 -0.08 4.87
CA ARG A 112 -3.44 1.06 4.99
C ARG A 112 -4.08 2.25 5.71
N ASN A 113 -5.33 2.57 5.38
CA ASN A 113 -6.05 3.64 6.07
C ASN A 113 -6.24 3.31 7.54
N LEU A 114 -6.59 2.05 7.87
CA LEU A 114 -6.66 1.60 9.25
C LEU A 114 -5.28 1.65 9.96
N ALA A 115 -4.19 1.35 9.25
CA ALA A 115 -2.84 1.46 9.81
C ALA A 115 -2.52 2.90 10.24
N VAL A 116 -2.88 3.88 9.41
CA VAL A 116 -2.74 5.31 9.75
C VAL A 116 -3.65 5.68 10.93
N GLU A 117 -4.91 5.26 10.92
CA GLU A 117 -5.85 5.47 12.05
C GLU A 117 -5.33 4.90 13.38
N LYS A 118 -4.59 3.79 13.35
CA LYS A 118 -4.01 3.13 14.52
C LYS A 118 -2.58 3.59 14.85
N GLU A 119 -2.09 4.63 14.17
CA GLU A 119 -0.72 5.13 14.32
C GLU A 119 0.35 4.03 14.13
N ALA A 120 0.04 3.00 13.33
CA ALA A 120 0.99 1.97 12.99
C ALA A 120 2.11 2.53 12.11
N LYS A 121 3.28 1.86 12.14
CA LYS A 121 4.46 2.32 11.41
C LYS A 121 4.21 2.41 9.90
N VAL A 122 4.22 3.64 9.38
CA VAL A 122 4.19 3.91 7.94
C VAL A 122 5.63 3.94 7.41
N PRO A 123 5.95 3.30 6.27
CA PRO A 123 7.29 3.35 5.70
C PRO A 123 7.70 4.78 5.29
N GLU A 124 8.96 5.12 5.54
CA GLU A 124 9.55 6.44 5.27
C GLU A 124 9.34 6.89 3.81
N SER A 125 9.39 5.95 2.85
CA SER A 125 9.15 6.25 1.43
C SER A 125 7.77 6.84 1.13
N PHE A 126 6.75 6.48 1.92
CA PHE A 126 5.40 7.07 1.79
C PHE A 126 5.37 8.49 2.37
N LEU A 127 6.06 8.73 3.49
CA LEU A 127 6.17 10.06 4.09
C LEU A 127 6.94 11.02 3.16
N GLN A 128 8.03 10.56 2.56
CA GLN A 128 8.77 11.31 1.54
C GLN A 128 7.91 11.62 0.32
N SER A 129 7.09 10.68 -0.15
CA SER A 129 6.15 10.92 -1.25
C SER A 129 5.11 11.98 -0.89
N LEU A 130 4.66 12.01 0.36
CA LEU A 130 3.74 13.01 0.89
C LEU A 130 4.36 14.42 0.85
N SER A 131 5.60 14.56 1.35
CA SER A 131 6.35 15.82 1.30
C SER A 131 6.54 16.31 -0.14
N MET A 132 6.88 15.39 -1.05
CA MET A 132 7.04 15.70 -2.48
C MET A 132 5.75 16.21 -3.13
N ILE A 133 4.59 15.63 -2.76
CA ILE A 133 3.28 16.12 -3.25
C ILE A 133 3.03 17.56 -2.78
N LEU A 134 3.37 17.88 -1.53
CA LEU A 134 3.21 19.23 -0.99
C LEU A 134 4.18 20.23 -1.64
N GLU A 135 5.40 19.81 -1.97
CA GLU A 135 6.42 20.66 -2.57
C GLU A 135 6.19 20.93 -4.06
N CYS A 136 5.96 19.87 -4.84
CA CYS A 136 5.94 19.95 -6.31
C CYS A 136 4.68 19.39 -6.97
N GLY A 137 3.68 18.93 -6.20
CA GLY A 137 2.43 18.38 -6.73
C GLY A 137 2.54 16.95 -7.28
N HIS A 138 3.68 16.28 -7.12
CA HIS A 138 3.96 14.97 -7.69
C HIS A 138 4.63 14.05 -6.66
N ILE A 139 4.44 12.73 -6.83
CA ILE A 139 5.04 11.70 -5.97
C ILE A 139 6.58 11.68 -6.07
N SER A 140 7.13 12.10 -7.22
CA SER A 140 8.57 12.18 -7.46
C SER A 140 8.90 13.36 -8.37
N ARG A 141 10.09 13.95 -8.20
CA ARG A 141 10.55 15.02 -9.09
C ARG A 141 10.72 14.51 -10.51
N PRO A 142 10.33 15.28 -11.52
CA PRO A 142 10.57 14.95 -12.92
C PRO A 142 12.07 14.78 -13.16
N GLN A 143 12.45 13.63 -13.72
CA GLN A 143 13.82 13.35 -14.06
C GLN A 143 14.05 13.55 -15.56
N ALA A 144 15.18 14.16 -15.92
CA ALA A 144 15.62 14.18 -17.31
C ALA A 144 16.14 12.80 -17.70
N THR A 145 15.75 12.34 -18.88
CA THR A 145 16.22 11.07 -19.43
C THR A 145 17.45 11.29 -20.31
N ILE A 146 18.39 10.38 -20.20
CA ILE A 146 19.60 10.39 -21.07
C ILE A 146 19.41 9.36 -22.19
N THR A 147 19.57 9.80 -23.44
CA THR A 147 19.54 8.91 -24.60
C THR A 147 20.75 8.00 -24.66
N ARG A 148 20.72 6.98 -25.54
CA ARG A 148 21.89 6.13 -25.83
C ARG A 148 23.08 6.94 -26.38
N LYS A 149 22.84 8.12 -26.92
CA LYS A 149 23.88 9.07 -27.41
C LYS A 149 24.36 10.04 -26.34
N LEU A 150 23.99 9.81 -25.04
CA LEU A 150 24.32 10.65 -23.89
C LEU A 150 23.71 12.06 -23.96
N GLU A 151 22.72 12.30 -24.80
CA GLU A 151 22.01 13.56 -24.86
C GLU A 151 20.95 13.60 -23.76
N LYS A 152 20.92 14.69 -23.01
CA LYS A 152 19.90 14.94 -22.00
C LYS A 152 18.61 15.40 -22.68
N ILE A 153 17.55 14.64 -22.50
CA ILE A 153 16.19 14.98 -22.94
C ILE A 153 15.36 15.32 -21.72
N ASP A 154 14.78 16.50 -21.74
CA ASP A 154 13.80 16.98 -20.77
C ASP A 154 12.40 17.10 -21.40
N ARG A 155 11.42 17.46 -20.59
CA ARG A 155 10.03 17.58 -21.02
C ARG A 155 9.82 18.67 -22.09
N GLU A 156 10.59 19.77 -22.01
CA GLU A 156 10.49 20.89 -22.96
C GLU A 156 10.94 20.46 -24.35
N LYS A 157 12.04 19.71 -24.45
CA LYS A 157 12.51 19.14 -25.73
C LYS A 157 11.51 18.18 -26.37
N LEU A 158 10.67 17.53 -25.55
CA LEU A 158 9.62 16.61 -26.00
C LEU A 158 8.29 17.30 -26.27
N GLY A 159 8.19 18.61 -26.09
CA GLY A 159 6.93 19.35 -26.22
C GLY A 159 5.85 18.93 -25.21
N LEU A 160 6.23 18.34 -24.07
CA LEU A 160 5.29 17.91 -23.06
C LEU A 160 4.85 19.09 -22.17
N PRO A 161 3.61 19.07 -21.65
CA PRO A 161 3.10 20.12 -20.77
C PRO A 161 4.02 20.33 -19.56
N LYS A 162 4.17 21.59 -19.14
CA LYS A 162 4.88 21.92 -17.89
C LYS A 162 4.10 21.40 -16.70
N PHE A 163 4.81 20.98 -15.66
CA PHE A 163 4.18 20.70 -14.39
C PHE A 163 3.78 22.01 -13.70
N HIS A 164 2.59 22.02 -13.14
CA HIS A 164 2.14 23.11 -12.28
C HIS A 164 2.53 22.78 -10.83
N GLU A 165 3.10 23.77 -10.17
CA GLU A 165 3.33 23.69 -8.72
C GLU A 165 1.99 23.76 -7.98
N PRO A 166 1.84 23.06 -6.84
CA PRO A 166 0.61 23.10 -6.05
C PRO A 166 0.37 24.52 -5.52
N ASP A 167 -0.84 25.02 -5.72
CA ASP A 167 -1.24 26.30 -5.18
C ASP A 167 -1.49 26.24 -3.65
N GLU A 168 -1.56 27.38 -2.99
CA GLU A 168 -1.77 27.47 -1.55
C GLU A 168 -3.14 26.89 -1.12
N ARG A 169 -4.15 26.95 -2.00
CA ARG A 169 -5.46 26.36 -1.74
C ARG A 169 -5.38 24.84 -1.70
N PHE A 170 -4.63 24.23 -2.61
CA PHE A 170 -4.38 22.78 -2.61
C PHE A 170 -3.64 22.38 -1.34
N LYS A 171 -2.54 23.06 -1.00
CA LYS A 171 -1.75 22.77 0.22
C LYS A 171 -2.62 22.85 1.48
N ALA A 172 -3.39 23.92 1.62
CA ALA A 172 -4.29 24.09 2.77
C ALA A 172 -5.36 22.99 2.86
N THR A 173 -5.95 22.59 1.72
CA THR A 173 -6.95 21.52 1.68
C THR A 173 -6.33 20.17 2.01
N PHE A 174 -5.12 19.92 1.50
CA PHE A 174 -4.37 18.70 1.76
C PHE A 174 -4.00 18.57 3.26
N MET A 175 -3.52 19.65 3.88
CA MET A 175 -3.21 19.68 5.31
C MET A 175 -4.47 19.41 6.17
N LYS A 176 -5.60 20.04 5.84
CA LYS A 176 -6.88 19.79 6.52
C LYS A 176 -7.33 18.33 6.41
N ALA A 177 -7.09 17.68 5.26
CA ALA A 177 -7.41 16.26 5.08
C ALA A 177 -6.56 15.37 5.99
N LEU A 178 -5.27 15.69 6.17
CA LEU A 178 -4.39 14.97 7.08
C LEU A 178 -4.81 15.14 8.55
N GLU A 179 -5.11 16.38 8.97
CA GLU A 179 -5.58 16.68 10.33
C GLU A 179 -6.89 15.95 10.66
N LYS A 180 -7.83 15.91 9.72
CA LYS A 180 -9.11 15.21 9.91
C LYS A 180 -8.92 13.71 10.13
N THR A 181 -7.98 13.09 9.41
CA THR A 181 -7.66 11.67 9.57
C THR A 181 -7.10 11.41 10.97
N SER A 182 -6.32 12.33 11.53
CA SER A 182 -5.77 12.22 12.90
C SER A 182 -6.86 12.40 13.96
N ALA A 183 -7.84 13.30 13.75
CA ALA A 183 -8.90 13.58 14.71
C ALA A 183 -9.95 12.43 14.82
N GLU A 184 -10.23 11.72 13.74
CA GLU A 184 -11.12 10.55 13.73
C GLU A 184 -10.52 9.34 14.44
N SER A 185 -9.21 9.34 14.70
CA SER A 185 -8.51 8.27 15.43
C SER A 185 -8.72 8.36 16.95
N THR A 186 -9.21 9.47 17.45
CA THR A 186 -9.29 9.77 18.91
C THR A 186 -10.71 9.56 19.49
N GLN A 187 -11.67 9.12 18.69
CA GLN A 187 -13.03 8.73 19.11
C GLN A 187 -13.24 7.22 18.95
#